data_e3f4b88cd96a658302491c2c175c3a83
#
_entry.id   e3f4b88cd96a658302491c2c175c3a83
#
_cell.length_a   1.000
_cell.length_b   1.000
_cell.length_c   1.000
_cell.angle_alpha   90.00
_cell.angle_beta   90.00
_cell.angle_gamma   90.00
#
_symmetry.space_group_name_H-M   'P 1'
#
loop_
_entity.id
_entity.type
_entity.pdbx_description
1 polymer ?
#
loop_
_entity_poly.entity_id
_entity_poly.type
_entity_poly.pdbx_seq_one_letter_code
_entity_poly.pdbx_strand_id
1 'polypeptide(L)'
;MSISKRVVGAGAFAALALSGCYVVPIAPDGTPVYPAYPINVPAPLVVPAPVHAATPPGYPTAVPVVAAPAAPAALQARLYPSNDAATRVGMLSGTVTNMMTGKGRFQLEYRGEVLVGEATRVPGDDRSGVANAYGDRGTYMNCTYRMTTPFQGTGTCNLSTGAQYQVHLGT
;
A
#
# COMPACT_ATOMS: atom_id res chain seq x y z
N MET A 1 -44.14 -37.54 36.32
CA MET A 1 -44.72 -38.08 35.06
C MET A 1 -44.43 -37.03 34.01
N SER A 2 -43.67 -37.17 33.03
CA SER A 2 -43.30 -38.18 32.08
C SER A 2 -41.95 -37.83 31.42
N ILE A 3 -41.15 -38.83 31.24
CA ILE A 3 -39.88 -38.91 30.59
C ILE A 3 -40.08 -38.77 29.07
N SER A 4 -39.24 -38.01 28.38
CA SER A 4 -38.96 -38.33 26.98
C SER A 4 -37.51 -37.99 26.61
N LYS A 5 -36.78 -39.07 26.43
CA LYS A 5 -35.45 -39.20 25.83
C LYS A 5 -35.53 -39.02 24.31
N ARG A 6 -34.47 -38.57 23.71
CA ARG A 6 -33.89 -39.01 22.39
C ARG A 6 -33.07 -37.87 21.82
N VAL A 7 -31.94 -38.01 21.22
CA VAL A 7 -31.02 -39.02 20.77
C VAL A 7 -29.91 -38.23 20.01
N VAL A 8 -28.72 -38.45 20.41
CA VAL A 8 -27.44 -38.53 19.70
C VAL A 8 -27.47 -38.24 18.20
N GLY A 9 -26.64 -37.30 17.76
CA GLY A 9 -26.20 -37.15 16.40
C GLY A 9 -24.76 -36.62 16.42
N ALA A 10 -23.78 -37.53 16.56
CA ALA A 10 -22.37 -37.24 16.38
C ALA A 10 -22.08 -37.07 14.88
N GLY A 11 -21.79 -35.86 14.45
CA GLY A 11 -21.28 -35.56 13.13
C GLY A 11 -19.88 -35.02 13.27
N ALA A 12 -18.88 -35.90 13.27
CA ALA A 12 -17.47 -35.51 13.18
C ALA A 12 -17.16 -35.08 11.73
N PHE A 13 -17.11 -33.77 11.48
CA PHE A 13 -16.47 -33.23 10.28
C PHE A 13 -14.99 -33.03 10.58
N ALA A 14 -14.18 -33.97 10.14
CA ALA A 14 -12.73 -33.83 10.05
C ALA A 14 -12.39 -32.81 8.95
N ALA A 15 -12.16 -31.58 9.32
CA ALA A 15 -11.56 -30.58 8.45
C ALA A 15 -10.08 -30.92 8.30
N LEU A 16 -9.71 -31.55 7.19
CA LEU A 16 -8.33 -31.71 6.74
C LEU A 16 -7.84 -30.32 6.33
N ALA A 17 -7.14 -29.65 7.24
CA ALA A 17 -6.32 -28.50 6.92
C ALA A 17 -5.10 -28.99 6.12
N LEU A 18 -5.16 -28.95 4.79
CA LEU A 18 -3.98 -29.03 3.94
C LEU A 18 -3.19 -27.72 4.09
N SER A 19 -2.29 -27.67 5.06
CA SER A 19 -1.22 -26.69 5.11
C SER A 19 -0.21 -27.08 4.02
N GLY A 20 -0.45 -26.61 2.80
CA GLY A 20 0.49 -26.75 1.70
C GLY A 20 1.72 -25.89 1.97
N CYS A 21 2.80 -26.47 2.51
CA CYS A 21 4.10 -25.84 2.48
C CYS A 21 4.56 -25.77 1.03
N TYR A 22 4.59 -24.57 0.45
CA TYR A 22 5.18 -24.35 -0.86
C TYR A 22 6.70 -24.32 -0.70
N VAL A 23 7.38 -25.30 -1.29
CA VAL A 23 8.85 -25.37 -1.32
C VAL A 23 9.31 -24.70 -2.61
N VAL A 24 10.02 -23.59 -2.49
CA VAL A 24 10.69 -22.94 -3.62
C VAL A 24 12.03 -23.64 -3.87
N PRO A 25 12.26 -24.24 -5.06
CA PRO A 25 13.57 -24.80 -5.38
C PRO A 25 14.62 -23.68 -5.47
N ILE A 26 15.78 -23.92 -4.88
CA ILE A 26 16.92 -23.00 -4.89
C ILE A 26 17.94 -23.53 -5.89
N ALA A 27 18.43 -22.67 -6.78
CA ALA A 27 19.52 -22.98 -7.71
C ALA A 27 20.86 -23.16 -6.94
N PRO A 28 21.89 -23.81 -7.55
CA PRO A 28 23.17 -24.04 -6.88
C PRO A 28 23.92 -22.76 -6.45
N ASP A 29 23.55 -21.61 -6.99
CA ASP A 29 24.06 -20.28 -6.64
C ASP A 29 23.31 -19.60 -5.48
N GLY A 30 22.33 -20.29 -4.88
CA GLY A 30 21.53 -19.78 -3.76
C GLY A 30 20.35 -18.89 -4.16
N THR A 31 20.05 -18.73 -5.45
CA THR A 31 18.92 -17.92 -5.92
C THR A 31 17.63 -18.75 -5.98
N PRO A 32 16.48 -18.20 -5.54
CA PRO A 32 15.19 -18.88 -5.66
C PRO A 32 14.74 -18.95 -7.12
N VAL A 33 14.43 -20.16 -7.62
CA VAL A 33 13.93 -20.39 -8.96
C VAL A 33 12.40 -20.30 -8.94
N TYR A 34 11.84 -19.22 -9.46
CA TYR A 34 10.41 -19.11 -9.70
C TYR A 34 10.05 -19.68 -11.07
N PRO A 35 8.95 -20.44 -11.19
CA PRO A 35 8.47 -20.87 -12.51
C PRO A 35 8.18 -19.63 -13.34
N ALA A 36 8.82 -19.54 -14.51
CA ALA A 36 8.57 -18.47 -15.46
C ALA A 36 7.11 -18.63 -15.97
N TYR A 37 6.23 -17.75 -15.51
CA TYR A 37 4.92 -17.61 -16.16
C TYR A 37 5.16 -17.05 -17.57
N PRO A 38 4.54 -17.62 -18.63
CA PRO A 38 4.60 -17.02 -19.94
C PRO A 38 3.86 -15.67 -19.88
N ILE A 39 4.64 -14.62 -19.67
CA ILE A 39 4.15 -13.25 -19.86
C ILE A 39 4.00 -13.11 -21.36
N ASN A 40 2.77 -13.09 -21.82
CA ASN A 40 2.44 -12.72 -23.20
C ASN A 40 2.64 -11.20 -23.31
N VAL A 41 3.92 -10.78 -23.37
CA VAL A 41 4.28 -9.40 -23.63
C VAL A 41 4.01 -9.21 -25.12
N PRO A 42 3.05 -8.34 -25.52
CA PRO A 42 2.90 -8.02 -26.94
C PRO A 42 4.26 -7.49 -27.42
N ALA A 43 4.71 -8.01 -28.56
CA ALA A 43 5.97 -7.60 -29.16
C ALA A 43 6.01 -6.06 -29.26
N PRO A 44 7.13 -5.42 -28.89
CA PRO A 44 7.24 -3.97 -29.00
C PRO A 44 6.98 -3.60 -30.46
N LEU A 45 6.02 -2.71 -30.69
CA LEU A 45 5.77 -2.12 -32.00
C LEU A 45 7.08 -1.45 -32.44
N VAL A 46 7.77 -2.05 -33.41
CA VAL A 46 8.93 -1.44 -34.06
C VAL A 46 8.39 -0.30 -34.89
N VAL A 47 8.40 0.90 -34.33
CA VAL A 47 8.16 2.14 -35.06
C VAL A 47 9.38 2.30 -35.96
N PRO A 48 9.26 2.31 -37.32
CA PRO A 48 10.38 2.56 -38.18
C PRO A 48 10.99 3.92 -37.82
N ALA A 49 12.29 3.91 -37.59
CA ALA A 49 13.02 5.13 -37.29
C ALA A 49 12.86 6.12 -38.44
N PRO A 50 12.60 7.40 -38.17
CA PRO A 50 12.60 8.43 -39.20
C PRO A 50 13.97 8.43 -39.87
N VAL A 51 14.00 8.31 -41.24
CA VAL A 51 15.20 8.43 -42.02
C VAL A 51 15.83 9.80 -41.79
N HIS A 52 16.89 9.82 -41.00
CA HIS A 52 17.64 11.05 -40.76
C HIS A 52 18.33 11.47 -42.05
N ALA A 53 18.01 12.67 -42.54
CA ALA A 53 18.83 13.38 -43.51
C ALA A 53 20.25 13.49 -42.91
N ALA A 54 21.24 13.24 -43.76
CA ALA A 54 22.65 13.20 -43.38
C ALA A 54 23.04 14.45 -42.56
N THR A 55 23.47 14.22 -41.33
CA THR A 55 23.94 15.28 -40.42
C THR A 55 25.35 15.69 -40.84
N PRO A 56 25.68 16.98 -40.94
CA PRO A 56 27.03 17.43 -41.21
C PRO A 56 27.99 17.00 -40.08
N PRO A 57 29.26 16.65 -40.42
CA PRO A 57 30.22 16.15 -39.44
C PRO A 57 30.58 17.27 -38.43
N GLY A 58 30.36 17.04 -37.15
CA GLY A 58 30.87 17.90 -36.09
C GLY A 58 29.99 18.13 -34.86
N TYR A 59 28.77 17.65 -34.81
CA TYR A 59 27.95 17.78 -33.57
C TYR A 59 27.96 16.46 -32.77
N PRO A 60 28.20 16.52 -31.43
CA PRO A 60 28.12 15.35 -30.59
C PRO A 60 26.67 14.81 -30.64
N THR A 61 26.54 13.57 -31.06
CA THR A 61 25.25 12.86 -31.11
C THR A 61 24.70 12.80 -29.69
N ALA A 62 23.59 13.52 -29.41
CA ALA A 62 22.89 13.40 -28.15
C ALA A 62 22.39 11.97 -28.00
N VAL A 63 22.96 11.22 -27.08
CA VAL A 63 22.43 9.90 -26.70
C VAL A 63 21.00 10.08 -26.19
N PRO A 64 20.03 9.29 -26.67
CA PRO A 64 18.66 9.37 -26.14
C PRO A 64 18.69 9.05 -24.64
N VAL A 65 18.38 10.05 -23.82
CA VAL A 65 18.18 9.83 -22.39
C VAL A 65 16.88 9.04 -22.27
N VAL A 66 17.01 7.75 -21.97
CA VAL A 66 15.85 6.93 -21.59
C VAL A 66 15.34 7.51 -20.28
N ALA A 67 14.17 8.16 -20.32
CA ALA A 67 13.54 8.66 -19.12
C ALA A 67 13.28 7.49 -18.15
N ALA A 68 13.87 7.55 -16.97
CA ALA A 68 13.58 6.58 -15.93
C ALA A 68 12.08 6.60 -15.62
N PRO A 69 11.45 5.44 -15.33
CA PRO A 69 10.05 5.39 -14.96
C PRO A 69 9.81 6.34 -13.78
N ALA A 70 8.77 7.15 -13.87
CA ALA A 70 8.42 8.09 -12.82
C ALA A 70 8.21 7.34 -11.50
N ALA A 71 8.94 7.73 -10.46
CA ALA A 71 8.75 7.16 -9.13
C ALA A 71 7.31 7.43 -8.64
N PRO A 72 6.71 6.51 -7.89
CA PRO A 72 5.39 6.72 -7.30
C PRO A 72 5.37 8.02 -6.49
N ALA A 73 4.37 8.88 -6.74
CA ALA A 73 4.24 10.13 -6.00
C ALA A 73 3.97 9.85 -4.52
N ALA A 74 4.76 10.44 -3.64
CA ALA A 74 4.60 10.35 -2.20
C ALA A 74 4.12 11.69 -1.64
N LEU A 75 3.10 11.65 -0.78
CA LEU A 75 2.61 12.79 -0.01
C LEU A 75 3.11 12.68 1.43
N GLN A 76 3.45 13.81 2.03
CA GLN A 76 3.71 13.87 3.45
C GLN A 76 2.38 13.91 4.22
N ALA A 77 2.31 13.13 5.29
CA ALA A 77 1.21 13.18 6.25
C ALA A 77 1.73 13.78 7.55
N ARG A 78 1.14 14.88 8.01
CA ARG A 78 1.41 15.49 9.32
C ARG A 78 0.17 15.37 10.19
N LEU A 79 0.35 14.78 11.37
CA LEU A 79 -0.74 14.51 12.30
C LEU A 79 -0.54 15.41 13.54
N TYR A 80 -1.47 16.33 13.73
CA TYR A 80 -1.49 17.28 14.85
C TYR A 80 -2.37 16.73 15.95
N PRO A 81 -1.91 16.73 17.21
CA PRO A 81 -2.71 16.27 18.34
C PRO A 81 -4.03 17.02 18.46
N SER A 82 -5.13 16.31 18.69
CA SER A 82 -6.45 16.90 18.90
C SER A 82 -7.09 16.53 20.24
N ASN A 83 -6.40 15.71 21.07
CA ASN A 83 -6.80 15.43 22.44
C ASN A 83 -5.59 15.25 23.37
N ASP A 84 -5.81 15.14 24.68
CA ASP A 84 -4.75 15.02 25.69
C ASP A 84 -3.87 13.77 25.51
N ALA A 85 -4.46 12.66 25.06
CA ALA A 85 -3.71 11.43 24.81
C ALA A 85 -2.70 11.61 23.67
N ALA A 86 -3.08 12.30 22.61
CA ALA A 86 -2.21 12.64 21.50
C ALA A 86 -1.20 13.72 21.87
N THR A 87 -1.59 14.73 22.67
CA THR A 87 -0.70 15.81 23.11
C THR A 87 0.50 15.29 23.88
N ARG A 88 0.33 14.24 24.69
CA ARG A 88 1.45 13.58 25.41
C ARG A 88 2.47 12.92 24.49
N VAL A 89 2.07 12.55 23.28
CA VAL A 89 2.94 11.93 22.28
C VAL A 89 3.56 13.00 21.37
N GLY A 90 2.81 14.05 21.08
CA GLY A 90 3.19 15.13 20.19
C GLY A 90 2.75 14.90 18.73
N MET A 91 3.27 15.74 17.84
CA MET A 91 3.01 15.67 16.42
C MET A 91 3.68 14.44 15.80
N LEU A 92 2.99 13.78 14.87
CA LEU A 92 3.50 12.65 14.11
C LEU A 92 3.70 13.03 12.65
N SER A 93 4.64 12.37 12.01
CA SER A 93 4.88 12.49 10.57
C SER A 93 4.83 11.11 9.92
N GLY A 94 4.28 11.05 8.72
CA GLY A 94 4.19 9.84 7.93
C GLY A 94 4.21 10.15 6.43
N THR A 95 4.12 9.10 5.64
CA THR A 95 4.08 9.18 4.18
C THR A 95 2.92 8.39 3.62
N VAL A 96 2.33 8.88 2.53
CA VAL A 96 1.35 8.16 1.72
C VAL A 96 1.91 8.03 0.31
N THR A 97 2.28 6.83 -0.10
CA THR A 97 2.77 6.57 -1.45
C THR A 97 1.62 6.10 -2.33
N ASN A 98 1.37 6.79 -3.44
CA ASN A 98 0.35 6.39 -4.40
C ASN A 98 0.78 5.11 -5.13
N MET A 99 -0.02 4.04 -5.01
CA MET A 99 0.26 2.75 -5.61
C MET A 99 -0.26 2.63 -7.06
N MET A 100 -0.76 3.71 -7.66
CA MET A 100 -1.32 3.76 -9.02
C MET A 100 -2.54 2.84 -9.26
N THR A 101 -3.03 2.18 -8.22
CA THR A 101 -4.18 1.25 -8.25
C THR A 101 -5.44 1.84 -7.61
N GLY A 102 -5.47 3.17 -7.37
CA GLY A 102 -6.51 3.82 -6.58
C GLY A 102 -6.33 3.66 -5.07
N LYS A 103 -5.25 3.00 -4.66
CA LYS A 103 -4.83 2.84 -3.25
C LYS A 103 -3.56 3.62 -2.97
N GLY A 104 -3.37 4.01 -1.72
CA GLY A 104 -2.13 4.56 -1.20
C GLY A 104 -1.57 3.67 -0.10
N ARG A 105 -0.25 3.46 -0.08
CA ARG A 105 0.43 2.85 1.05
C ARG A 105 0.71 3.95 2.08
N PHE A 106 0.21 3.76 3.30
CA PHE A 106 0.42 4.68 4.41
C PHE A 106 1.41 4.11 5.41
N GLN A 107 2.35 4.94 5.85
CA GLN A 107 3.36 4.56 6.84
C GLN A 107 3.68 5.74 7.75
N LEU A 108 3.73 5.49 9.06
CA LEU A 108 4.15 6.45 10.06
C LEU A 108 4.78 5.76 11.27
N GLU A 109 5.49 6.52 12.10
CA GLU A 109 6.01 6.06 13.38
C GLU A 109 5.16 6.62 14.53
N TYR A 110 4.77 5.76 15.45
CA TYR A 110 4.04 6.09 16.67
C TYR A 110 4.72 5.47 17.88
N ARG A 111 5.33 6.27 18.74
CA ARG A 111 6.02 5.84 19.97
C ARG A 111 7.08 4.74 19.71
N GLY A 112 7.85 4.88 18.63
CA GLY A 112 8.86 3.90 18.23
C GLY A 112 8.29 2.62 17.63
N GLU A 113 7.01 2.59 17.25
CA GLU A 113 6.36 1.52 16.51
C GLU A 113 6.03 2.03 15.10
N VAL A 114 6.41 1.29 14.08
CA VAL A 114 6.07 1.61 12.70
C VAL A 114 4.69 1.06 12.38
N LEU A 115 3.76 1.95 12.06
CA LEU A 115 2.43 1.60 11.58
C LEU A 115 2.43 1.63 10.05
N VAL A 116 2.00 0.53 9.45
CA VAL A 116 1.88 0.38 8.00
C VAL A 116 0.45 0.02 7.65
N GLY A 117 -0.04 0.60 6.55
CA GLY A 117 -1.39 0.33 6.13
C GLY A 117 -1.72 0.86 4.74
N GLU A 118 -3.00 0.88 4.44
CA GLU A 118 -3.53 1.32 3.16
C GLU A 118 -4.50 2.48 3.34
N ALA A 119 -4.44 3.42 2.39
CA ALA A 119 -5.44 4.46 2.18
C ALA A 119 -6.24 4.12 0.93
N THR A 120 -7.57 4.14 1.03
CA THR A 120 -8.48 3.78 -0.05
C THR A 120 -9.53 4.86 -0.21
N ARG A 121 -9.89 5.17 -1.44
CA ARG A 121 -11.00 6.11 -1.74
C ARG A 121 -12.34 5.48 -1.44
N VAL A 122 -13.30 6.31 -1.03
CA VAL A 122 -14.68 5.88 -0.86
C VAL A 122 -15.34 5.74 -2.24
N PRO A 123 -16.00 4.61 -2.54
CA PRO A 123 -16.72 4.45 -3.81
C PRO A 123 -17.73 5.58 -4.02
N GLY A 124 -17.68 6.21 -5.19
CA GLY A 124 -18.56 7.33 -5.54
C GLY A 124 -18.13 8.73 -5.06
N ASP A 125 -17.04 8.82 -4.28
CA ASP A 125 -16.41 10.09 -3.90
C ASP A 125 -14.89 10.03 -4.07
N ASP A 126 -14.39 10.52 -5.19
CA ASP A 126 -12.97 10.52 -5.52
C ASP A 126 -12.11 11.39 -4.59
N ARG A 127 -12.75 12.26 -3.79
CA ARG A 127 -12.06 13.15 -2.86
C ARG A 127 -11.98 12.61 -1.46
N SER A 128 -12.93 11.77 -1.03
CA SER A 128 -12.95 11.20 0.31
C SER A 128 -12.36 9.81 0.34
N GLY A 129 -11.73 9.47 1.46
CA GLY A 129 -11.15 8.15 1.67
C GLY A 129 -11.01 7.79 3.13
N VAL A 130 -10.64 6.53 3.33
CA VAL A 130 -10.29 5.96 4.62
C VAL A 130 -8.89 5.40 4.56
N ALA A 131 -8.17 5.47 5.66
CA ALA A 131 -6.87 4.82 5.80
C ALA A 131 -6.84 4.02 7.10
N ASN A 132 -6.29 2.82 7.02
CA ASN A 132 -6.10 1.96 8.17
C ASN A 132 -4.63 1.56 8.24
N ALA A 133 -4.04 1.59 9.43
CA ALA A 133 -2.66 1.17 9.63
C ALA A 133 -2.54 0.37 10.92
N TYR A 134 -1.58 -0.56 10.92
CA TYR A 134 -1.31 -1.49 12.01
C TYR A 134 0.18 -1.50 12.30
N GLY A 135 0.52 -1.62 13.57
CA GLY A 135 1.88 -1.83 14.04
C GLY A 135 2.09 -3.21 14.62
N ASP A 136 3.34 -3.63 14.70
CA ASP A 136 3.74 -4.96 15.18
C ASP A 136 3.44 -5.18 16.67
N ARG A 137 3.30 -4.09 17.44
CA ARG A 137 2.95 -4.15 18.86
C ARG A 137 1.44 -4.05 19.13
N GLY A 138 0.62 -4.15 18.07
CA GLY A 138 -0.82 -4.16 18.16
C GLY A 138 -1.48 -2.78 18.17
N THR A 139 -0.72 -1.70 17.94
CA THR A 139 -1.32 -0.39 17.72
C THR A 139 -2.08 -0.39 16.39
N TYR A 140 -3.31 0.05 16.43
CA TYR A 140 -4.16 0.22 15.26
C TYR A 140 -4.54 1.69 15.09
N MET A 141 -4.61 2.15 13.85
CA MET A 141 -5.03 3.49 13.51
C MET A 141 -6.06 3.45 12.38
N ASN A 142 -7.12 4.21 12.54
CA ASN A 142 -8.12 4.47 11.50
C ASN A 142 -8.21 5.97 11.23
N CYS A 143 -8.16 6.34 9.97
CA CYS A 143 -8.29 7.72 9.50
C CYS A 143 -9.42 7.86 8.49
N THR A 144 -10.10 8.99 8.54
CA THR A 144 -10.94 9.49 7.44
C THR A 144 -10.29 10.74 6.87
N TYR A 145 -10.22 10.87 5.56
CA TYR A 145 -9.60 12.04 4.93
C TYR A 145 -10.42 12.53 3.74
N ARG A 146 -10.21 13.82 3.40
CA ARG A 146 -10.75 14.45 2.21
C ARG A 146 -9.66 15.23 1.49
N MET A 147 -9.49 14.94 0.20
CA MET A 147 -8.57 15.65 -0.66
C MET A 147 -9.20 16.96 -1.17
N THR A 148 -8.49 18.06 -1.04
CA THR A 148 -8.87 19.37 -1.60
C THR A 148 -8.29 19.55 -3.00
N THR A 149 -7.08 19.03 -3.22
CA THR A 149 -6.39 18.95 -4.51
C THR A 149 -5.83 17.53 -4.69
N PRO A 150 -5.28 17.16 -5.85
CA PRO A 150 -4.60 15.87 -6.02
C PRO A 150 -3.42 15.64 -5.06
N PHE A 151 -2.86 16.72 -4.48
CA PHE A 151 -1.66 16.67 -3.63
C PHE A 151 -1.88 17.21 -2.22
N GLN A 152 -3.09 17.64 -1.87
CA GLN A 152 -3.39 18.21 -0.56
C GLN A 152 -4.72 17.70 -0.03
N GLY A 153 -4.79 17.46 1.26
CA GLY A 153 -6.00 17.02 1.92
C GLY A 153 -5.92 17.18 3.44
N THR A 154 -7.04 17.00 4.07
CA THR A 154 -7.17 17.02 5.55
C THR A 154 -8.03 15.86 6.01
N GLY A 155 -7.92 15.53 7.29
CA GLY A 155 -8.72 14.44 7.85
C GLY A 155 -8.53 14.30 9.35
N THR A 156 -9.04 13.22 9.89
CA THR A 156 -8.92 12.85 11.30
C THR A 156 -8.46 11.41 11.44
N CYS A 157 -7.62 11.14 12.42
CA CYS A 157 -7.11 9.82 12.74
C CYS A 157 -7.39 9.48 14.21
N ASN A 158 -7.85 8.26 14.46
CA ASN A 158 -8.06 7.70 15.79
C ASN A 158 -7.17 6.47 15.97
N LEU A 159 -6.43 6.42 17.06
CA LEU A 159 -5.60 5.27 17.43
C LEU A 159 -6.28 4.43 18.49
N SER A 160 -5.97 3.13 18.53
CA SER A 160 -6.43 2.19 19.56
C SER A 160 -6.03 2.58 20.98
N THR A 161 -4.99 3.42 21.12
CA THR A 161 -4.53 3.98 22.39
C THR A 161 -5.38 5.15 22.92
N GLY A 162 -6.45 5.51 22.19
CA GLY A 162 -7.31 6.66 22.50
C GLY A 162 -6.74 8.01 22.02
N ALA A 163 -5.56 8.04 21.41
CA ALA A 163 -5.00 9.26 20.83
C ALA A 163 -5.74 9.64 19.55
N GLN A 164 -6.07 10.94 19.42
CA GLN A 164 -6.76 11.49 18.24
C GLN A 164 -5.91 12.57 17.61
N TYR A 165 -5.90 12.58 16.28
CA TYR A 165 -5.09 13.52 15.50
C TYR A 165 -5.90 14.13 14.36
N GLN A 166 -5.59 15.36 14.04
CA GLN A 166 -5.97 15.97 12.78
C GLN A 166 -4.82 15.77 11.80
N VAL A 167 -5.11 15.17 10.64
CA VAL A 167 -4.11 14.92 9.60
C VAL A 167 -4.18 15.97 8.51
N HIS A 168 -3.01 16.42 8.08
CA HIS A 168 -2.80 17.24 6.88
C HIS A 168 -1.92 16.45 5.92
N LEU A 169 -2.40 16.32 4.69
CA LEU A 169 -1.69 15.70 3.58
C LEU A 169 -1.15 16.81 2.67
N GLY A 170 0.09 16.69 2.25
CA GLY A 170 0.70 17.67 1.37
C GLY A 170 2.06 17.21 0.84
N THR A 171 2.67 18.01 -0.04
CA THR A 171 4.05 17.86 -0.55
C THR A 171 4.96 18.87 0.11
#